data_b986c5b9f91fb44aa1c43195ea22c170
#
_entry.id   b986c5b9f91fb44aa1c43195ea22c170
#
_cell.length_a   1.000
_cell.length_b   1.000
_cell.length_c   1.000
_cell.angle_alpha   90.00
_cell.angle_beta   90.00
_cell.angle_gamma   90.00
#
_symmetry.space_group_name_H-M   'P 1'
#
loop_
_entity.id
_entity.type
_entity.pdbx_description
1 polymer ?
#
loop_
_entity_poly.entity_id
_entity_poly.type
_entity_poly.pdbx_seq_one_letter_code
_entity_poly.pdbx_strand_id
1 'polypeptide(L)'
;MSEKTITAPKLKEKKFNAGAFFQKYTMIIALVVVTLVFNFWKGKEGLILMPSNITGLIAENGYVFVLAAGMLMCILTGGNIDLSVGSVVCFTAAIGCNLMVAGWPWWVTVLAMLAIGGLIGAFQGFWIAKLKVPAFIATLAGMYAFRGLTNVVLDGMRVDVSNQTFLDLFGNGKTSYLKDFVRGWFPGLENILKKDNVKLANFIGPNYIAKFNVTCMAIFLIAAIVFAVLRITKLIKQKKLGIAKSVPAQIISTVIIAALLVWVGFKFACYRGFPLVLIWIALVLGICNYVTNNVRMGRHLYAVGGNEKAAELSGVKIGNVYWFAYAIIGMMAGLAGVLTAARAKGIDPVYGEGYEMDAIAACFIGGASAYGGSGKISGMIIVGVDANYQKVVKGIVLLLAVLFDVLSKRKKK
;
A
#
# COMPACT_ATOMS: atom_id res chain seq x y z
N MET A 1 56.46 -27.58 -7.05
CA MET A 1 55.47 -26.47 -6.96
C MET A 1 54.22 -27.05 -6.34
N SER A 2 53.95 -26.73 -5.08
CA SER A 2 52.80 -27.28 -4.31
C SER A 2 51.57 -26.45 -4.61
N GLU A 3 50.51 -27.06 -5.20
CA GLU A 3 49.19 -26.47 -5.36
C GLU A 3 48.57 -26.22 -3.98
N LYS A 4 48.51 -24.97 -3.57
CA LYS A 4 47.73 -24.55 -2.42
C LYS A 4 46.24 -24.59 -2.82
N THR A 5 45.55 -25.63 -2.41
CA THR A 5 44.08 -25.72 -2.49
C THR A 5 43.47 -24.60 -1.64
N ILE A 6 42.92 -23.61 -2.28
CA ILE A 6 42.17 -22.51 -1.63
C ILE A 6 40.85 -23.08 -1.16
N THR A 7 40.79 -23.52 0.10
CA THR A 7 39.53 -23.90 0.76
C THR A 7 38.69 -22.64 1.01
N ALA A 8 37.55 -22.58 0.36
CA ALA A 8 36.58 -21.51 0.59
C ALA A 8 36.17 -21.43 2.08
N PRO A 9 36.09 -20.23 2.68
CA PRO A 9 35.79 -20.09 4.09
C PRO A 9 34.41 -20.66 4.38
N LYS A 10 34.30 -21.65 5.27
CA LYS A 10 33.05 -22.18 5.81
C LYS A 10 32.29 -21.02 6.48
N LEU A 11 31.20 -20.59 5.87
CA LEU A 11 30.26 -19.62 6.45
C LEU A 11 29.76 -20.19 7.79
N LYS A 12 30.16 -19.60 8.91
CA LYS A 12 29.62 -19.91 10.23
C LYS A 12 28.08 -19.77 10.20
N GLU A 13 27.37 -20.83 10.51
CA GLU A 13 25.93 -20.78 10.70
C GLU A 13 25.61 -19.73 11.78
N LYS A 14 24.92 -18.67 11.39
CA LYS A 14 24.44 -17.69 12.36
C LYS A 14 23.39 -18.37 13.23
N LYS A 15 23.73 -18.64 14.50
CA LYS A 15 22.79 -19.10 15.53
C LYS A 15 21.57 -18.15 15.52
N PHE A 16 20.37 -18.73 15.63
CA PHE A 16 19.12 -17.98 15.72
C PHE A 16 19.19 -17.02 16.90
N ASN A 17 19.19 -15.72 16.62
CA ASN A 17 19.16 -14.69 17.65
C ASN A 17 17.70 -14.21 17.79
N ALA A 18 17.02 -14.70 18.82
CA ALA A 18 15.63 -14.36 19.12
C ALA A 18 15.42 -12.84 19.26
N GLY A 19 16.36 -12.12 19.90
CA GLY A 19 16.30 -10.67 20.03
C GLY A 19 16.33 -9.95 18.68
N ALA A 20 17.20 -10.36 17.75
CA ALA A 20 17.26 -9.80 16.41
C ALA A 20 16.01 -10.16 15.58
N PHE A 21 15.42 -11.32 15.82
CA PHE A 21 14.16 -11.73 15.19
C PHE A 21 12.99 -10.85 15.68
N PHE A 22 12.81 -10.74 16.99
CA PHE A 22 11.78 -9.87 17.57
C PHE A 22 11.98 -8.42 17.13
N GLN A 23 13.19 -7.91 17.17
CA GLN A 23 13.52 -6.56 16.72
C GLN A 23 13.14 -6.31 15.26
N LYS A 24 13.34 -7.30 14.38
CA LYS A 24 13.02 -7.19 12.95
C LYS A 24 11.52 -7.27 12.67
N TYR A 25 10.77 -8.05 13.46
CA TYR A 25 9.35 -8.38 13.21
C TYR A 25 8.40 -7.79 14.24
N THR A 26 8.86 -6.92 15.14
CA THR A 26 8.06 -6.31 16.22
C THR A 26 6.74 -5.73 15.71
N MET A 27 6.77 -4.99 14.60
CA MET A 27 5.57 -4.35 14.04
C MET A 27 4.57 -5.36 13.47
N ILE A 28 5.06 -6.41 12.82
CA ILE A 28 4.21 -7.49 12.30
C ILE A 28 3.58 -8.25 13.46
N ILE A 29 4.36 -8.54 14.50
CA ILE A 29 3.89 -9.21 15.71
C ILE A 29 2.82 -8.36 16.41
N ALA A 30 3.08 -7.05 16.58
CA ALA A 30 2.13 -6.12 17.17
C ALA A 30 0.81 -6.09 16.38
N LEU A 31 0.88 -6.03 15.04
CA LEU A 31 -0.29 -6.06 14.17
C LEU A 31 -1.09 -7.36 14.35
N VAL A 32 -0.42 -8.53 14.36
CA VAL A 32 -1.08 -9.82 14.54
C VAL A 32 -1.75 -9.87 15.92
N VAL A 33 -1.06 -9.42 16.98
CA VAL A 33 -1.62 -9.39 18.35
C VAL A 33 -2.85 -8.48 18.40
N VAL A 34 -2.76 -7.26 17.84
CA VAL A 34 -3.90 -6.33 17.80
C VAL A 34 -5.08 -6.94 17.02
N THR A 35 -4.82 -7.53 15.85
CA THR A 35 -5.87 -8.19 15.06
C THR A 35 -6.54 -9.33 15.83
N LEU A 36 -5.77 -10.15 16.52
CA LEU A 36 -6.30 -11.24 17.34
C LEU A 36 -7.10 -10.72 18.55
N VAL A 37 -6.57 -9.73 19.28
CA VAL A 37 -7.26 -9.12 20.41
C VAL A 37 -8.62 -8.56 19.99
N PHE A 38 -8.67 -7.77 18.91
CA PHE A 38 -9.94 -7.22 18.44
C PHE A 38 -10.89 -8.26 17.83
N ASN A 39 -10.35 -9.36 17.27
CA ASN A 39 -11.16 -10.45 16.75
C ASN A 39 -11.88 -11.21 17.87
N PHE A 40 -11.24 -11.34 19.03
CA PHE A 40 -11.78 -12.09 20.18
C PHE A 40 -12.50 -11.21 21.22
N TRP A 41 -12.20 -9.89 21.27
CA TRP A 41 -12.71 -8.99 22.31
C TRP A 41 -14.23 -8.85 22.34
N LYS A 42 -14.92 -8.92 21.21
CA LYS A 42 -16.37 -8.64 21.13
C LYS A 42 -17.28 -9.87 21.26
N GLY A 43 -16.76 -11.03 21.59
CA GLY A 43 -17.59 -12.23 21.86
C GLY A 43 -18.51 -12.68 20.72
N LYS A 44 -18.45 -12.01 19.57
CA LYS A 44 -19.17 -12.36 18.34
C LYS A 44 -18.14 -12.77 17.29
N GLU A 45 -18.15 -14.06 17.01
CA GLU A 45 -17.47 -14.79 15.95
C GLU A 45 -16.66 -13.94 14.95
N GLY A 46 -15.38 -13.75 15.23
CA GLY A 46 -14.36 -13.41 14.25
C GLY A 46 -14.66 -12.30 13.23
N LEU A 47 -15.35 -11.21 13.64
CA LEU A 47 -15.84 -10.17 12.73
C LEU A 47 -14.75 -9.59 11.82
N ILE A 48 -13.51 -9.41 12.32
CA ILE A 48 -12.42 -8.83 11.54
C ILE A 48 -12.00 -9.76 10.39
N LEU A 49 -12.00 -11.08 10.64
CA LEU A 49 -11.61 -12.08 9.66
C LEU A 49 -12.77 -12.56 8.77
N MET A 50 -13.94 -11.94 8.87
CA MET A 50 -15.04 -12.21 7.94
C MET A 50 -14.68 -11.79 6.50
N PRO A 51 -15.10 -12.56 5.48
CA PRO A 51 -14.83 -12.25 4.08
C PRO A 51 -15.26 -10.84 3.67
N SER A 52 -16.44 -10.38 4.13
CA SER A 52 -16.96 -9.03 3.88
C SER A 52 -16.05 -7.94 4.43
N ASN A 53 -15.55 -8.12 5.65
CA ASN A 53 -14.71 -7.12 6.30
C ASN A 53 -13.33 -7.04 5.68
N ILE A 54 -12.68 -8.18 5.40
CA ILE A 54 -11.36 -8.18 4.74
C ILE A 54 -11.45 -7.51 3.36
N THR A 55 -12.47 -7.85 2.59
CA THR A 55 -12.66 -7.27 1.25
C THR A 55 -13.01 -5.79 1.34
N GLY A 56 -13.88 -5.41 2.29
CA GLY A 56 -14.26 -4.04 2.56
C GLY A 56 -13.07 -3.18 3.00
N LEU A 57 -12.29 -3.65 3.97
CA LEU A 57 -11.11 -2.95 4.48
C LEU A 57 -10.11 -2.59 3.37
N ILE A 58 -9.83 -3.53 2.46
CA ILE A 58 -8.89 -3.30 1.35
C ILE A 58 -9.49 -2.31 0.34
N ALA A 59 -10.76 -2.48 -0.01
CA ALA A 59 -11.43 -1.59 -0.94
C ALA A 59 -11.60 -0.17 -0.38
N GLU A 60 -11.87 -0.06 0.92
CA GLU A 60 -12.04 1.21 1.61
C GLU A 60 -10.75 1.97 1.86
N ASN A 61 -9.66 1.28 2.11
CA ASN A 61 -8.37 1.88 2.40
C ASN A 61 -7.41 1.88 1.19
N GLY A 62 -7.93 1.70 -0.02
CA GLY A 62 -7.13 1.71 -1.25
C GLY A 62 -6.28 2.98 -1.43
N TYR A 63 -6.81 4.13 -1.02
CA TYR A 63 -6.11 5.41 -1.05
C TYR A 63 -4.85 5.43 -0.18
N VAL A 64 -4.86 4.74 0.97
CA VAL A 64 -3.70 4.70 1.89
C VAL A 64 -2.48 4.10 1.20
N PHE A 65 -2.66 2.99 0.47
CA PHE A 65 -1.55 2.34 -0.24
C PHE A 65 -0.95 3.25 -1.31
N VAL A 66 -1.81 3.98 -2.03
CA VAL A 66 -1.37 4.91 -3.07
C VAL A 66 -0.61 6.09 -2.45
N LEU A 67 -1.17 6.72 -1.42
CA LEU A 67 -0.53 7.83 -0.73
C LEU A 67 0.76 7.42 -0.03
N ALA A 68 0.78 6.27 0.63
CA ALA A 68 1.97 5.76 1.31
C ALA A 68 3.12 5.50 0.33
N ALA A 69 2.84 5.04 -0.90
CA ALA A 69 3.87 4.86 -1.92
C ALA A 69 4.56 6.19 -2.30
N GLY A 70 3.79 7.27 -2.46
CA GLY A 70 4.32 8.62 -2.68
C GLY A 70 5.01 9.19 -1.44
N MET A 71 4.37 9.05 -0.26
CA MET A 71 4.89 9.53 1.02
C MET A 71 6.24 8.90 1.36
N LEU A 72 6.42 7.61 1.06
CA LEU A 72 7.72 6.96 1.26
C LEU A 72 8.82 7.64 0.46
N MET A 73 8.55 8.08 -0.78
CA MET A 73 9.57 8.76 -1.59
C MET A 73 9.99 10.09 -0.95
N CYS A 74 9.06 10.82 -0.32
CA CYS A 74 9.38 12.02 0.45
C CYS A 74 10.17 11.68 1.71
N ILE A 75 9.75 10.68 2.48
CA ILE A 75 10.43 10.25 3.70
C ILE A 75 11.86 9.78 3.39
N LEU A 76 12.08 9.07 2.29
CA LEU A 76 13.39 8.62 1.87
C LEU A 76 14.39 9.77 1.66
N THR A 77 13.96 10.98 1.36
CA THR A 77 14.84 12.15 1.13
C THR A 77 15.37 12.82 2.41
N GLY A 78 15.32 12.19 3.56
CA GLY A 78 15.81 12.74 4.83
C GLY A 78 14.72 12.89 5.90
N GLY A 79 13.65 12.10 5.81
CA GLY A 79 12.53 12.15 6.75
C GLY A 79 11.53 13.26 6.45
N ASN A 80 11.55 13.83 5.24
CA ASN A 80 10.59 14.83 4.82
C ASN A 80 9.18 14.23 4.72
N ILE A 81 8.20 14.99 5.20
CA ILE A 81 6.79 14.58 5.26
C ILE A 81 5.97 15.62 4.49
N ASP A 82 4.97 15.15 3.75
CA ASP A 82 3.98 16.01 3.11
C ASP A 82 2.65 15.96 3.88
N LEU A 83 2.31 17.04 4.56
CA LEU A 83 1.07 17.15 5.31
C LEU A 83 -0.12 17.58 4.45
N SER A 84 0.13 18.06 3.23
CA SER A 84 -0.94 18.57 2.37
C SER A 84 -1.69 17.48 1.61
N VAL A 85 -1.18 16.24 1.56
CA VAL A 85 -1.69 15.19 0.67
C VAL A 85 -3.18 14.94 0.83
N GLY A 86 -3.72 14.95 2.06
CA GLY A 86 -5.14 14.77 2.31
C GLY A 86 -5.99 15.89 1.72
N SER A 87 -5.55 17.13 1.86
CA SER A 87 -6.22 18.31 1.27
C SER A 87 -6.12 18.31 -0.25
N VAL A 88 -4.98 17.90 -0.82
CA VAL A 88 -4.80 17.75 -2.27
C VAL A 88 -5.68 16.64 -2.83
N VAL A 89 -5.84 15.51 -2.12
CA VAL A 89 -6.80 14.45 -2.46
C VAL A 89 -8.21 15.02 -2.61
N CYS A 90 -8.68 15.76 -1.60
CA CYS A 90 -10.01 16.33 -1.62
C CYS A 90 -10.19 17.39 -2.71
N PHE A 91 -9.20 18.25 -2.90
CA PHE A 91 -9.22 19.30 -3.92
C PHE A 91 -9.24 18.74 -5.34
N THR A 92 -8.38 17.77 -5.65
CA THR A 92 -8.38 17.11 -6.96
C THR A 92 -9.67 16.35 -7.21
N ALA A 93 -10.22 15.69 -6.17
CA ALA A 93 -11.51 15.01 -6.26
C ALA A 93 -12.67 16.01 -6.48
N ALA A 94 -12.64 17.17 -5.82
CA ALA A 94 -13.63 18.22 -6.00
C ALA A 94 -13.68 18.72 -7.46
N ILE A 95 -12.51 19.03 -8.02
CA ILE A 95 -12.42 19.41 -9.45
C ILE A 95 -12.90 18.26 -10.33
N GLY A 96 -12.46 17.03 -10.07
CA GLY A 96 -12.86 15.87 -10.86
C GLY A 96 -14.37 15.62 -10.83
N CYS A 97 -15.01 15.69 -9.68
CA CYS A 97 -16.46 15.53 -9.57
C CYS A 97 -17.21 16.62 -10.33
N ASN A 98 -16.79 17.88 -10.21
CA ASN A 98 -17.39 18.99 -10.94
C ASN A 98 -17.22 18.84 -12.46
N LEU A 99 -16.06 18.40 -12.96
CA LEU A 99 -15.84 18.12 -14.39
C LEU A 99 -16.78 17.01 -14.89
N MET A 100 -16.99 15.94 -14.10
CA MET A 100 -17.89 14.85 -14.48
C MET A 100 -19.36 15.31 -14.47
N VAL A 101 -19.76 16.14 -13.52
CA VAL A 101 -21.09 16.75 -13.49
C VAL A 101 -21.30 17.70 -14.69
N ALA A 102 -20.26 18.42 -15.09
CA ALA A 102 -20.25 19.25 -16.31
C ALA A 102 -20.24 18.45 -17.63
N GLY A 103 -20.29 17.11 -17.55
CA GLY A 103 -20.38 16.23 -18.72
C GLY A 103 -19.06 15.82 -19.35
N TRP A 104 -17.93 16.10 -18.71
CA TRP A 104 -16.63 15.67 -19.24
C TRP A 104 -16.49 14.15 -19.18
N PRO A 105 -15.81 13.51 -20.16
CA PRO A 105 -15.54 12.07 -20.13
C PRO A 105 -14.74 11.68 -18.90
N TRP A 106 -15.12 10.59 -18.26
CA TRP A 106 -14.47 10.11 -17.03
C TRP A 106 -12.95 9.94 -17.13
N TRP A 107 -12.44 9.46 -18.28
CA TRP A 107 -11.01 9.25 -18.49
C TRP A 107 -10.23 10.57 -18.61
N VAL A 108 -10.82 11.61 -19.22
CA VAL A 108 -10.24 12.97 -19.24
C VAL A 108 -10.16 13.52 -17.83
N THR A 109 -11.25 13.35 -17.08
CA THR A 109 -11.33 13.79 -15.69
C THR A 109 -10.27 13.12 -14.81
N VAL A 110 -10.06 11.81 -14.95
CA VAL A 110 -9.01 11.07 -14.23
C VAL A 110 -7.62 11.63 -14.57
N LEU A 111 -7.33 11.86 -15.86
CA LEU A 111 -6.06 12.46 -16.28
C LEU A 111 -5.89 13.88 -15.73
N ALA A 112 -6.95 14.69 -15.72
CA ALA A 112 -6.93 16.02 -15.13
C ALA A 112 -6.63 15.97 -13.62
N MET A 113 -7.26 15.08 -12.87
CA MET A 113 -7.00 14.90 -11.43
C MET A 113 -5.53 14.53 -11.15
N LEU A 114 -4.98 13.61 -11.94
CA LEU A 114 -3.56 13.21 -11.83
C LEU A 114 -2.62 14.38 -12.17
N ALA A 115 -2.92 15.12 -13.24
CA ALA A 115 -2.11 16.25 -13.68
C ALA A 115 -2.15 17.39 -12.65
N ILE A 116 -3.33 17.76 -12.14
CA ILE A 116 -3.51 18.80 -11.13
C ILE A 116 -2.77 18.41 -9.85
N GLY A 117 -2.93 17.16 -9.38
CA GLY A 117 -2.21 16.68 -8.21
C GLY A 117 -0.69 16.75 -8.42
N GLY A 118 -0.19 16.31 -9.57
CA GLY A 118 1.23 16.40 -9.91
C GLY A 118 1.75 17.84 -10.01
N LEU A 119 0.98 18.77 -10.56
CA LEU A 119 1.31 20.19 -10.62
C LEU A 119 1.36 20.83 -9.23
N ILE A 120 0.42 20.50 -8.36
CA ILE A 120 0.41 20.95 -6.96
C ILE A 120 1.65 20.43 -6.23
N GLY A 121 1.96 19.14 -6.35
CA GLY A 121 3.15 18.57 -5.76
C GLY A 121 4.44 19.18 -6.32
N ALA A 122 4.51 19.42 -7.63
CA ALA A 122 5.64 20.10 -8.27
C ALA A 122 5.78 21.56 -7.79
N PHE A 123 4.68 22.27 -7.60
CA PHE A 123 4.66 23.63 -7.04
C PHE A 123 5.18 23.65 -5.58
N GLN A 124 4.70 22.75 -4.73
CA GLN A 124 5.20 22.62 -3.36
C GLN A 124 6.67 22.19 -3.35
N GLY A 125 7.04 21.25 -4.20
CA GLY A 125 8.42 20.82 -4.39
C GLY A 125 9.34 21.94 -4.83
N PHE A 126 8.86 22.91 -5.62
CA PHE A 126 9.64 24.09 -5.99
C PHE A 126 10.02 24.95 -4.75
N TRP A 127 9.09 25.22 -3.85
CA TRP A 127 9.38 25.97 -2.64
C TRP A 127 10.42 25.25 -1.76
N ILE A 128 10.28 23.93 -1.61
CA ILE A 128 11.17 23.12 -0.79
C ILE A 128 12.54 22.95 -1.44
N ALA A 129 12.56 22.62 -2.74
CA ALA A 129 13.77 22.28 -3.46
C ALA A 129 14.62 23.50 -3.87
N LYS A 130 14.00 24.59 -4.29
CA LYS A 130 14.68 25.77 -4.83
C LYS A 130 14.81 26.87 -3.81
N LEU A 131 13.76 27.18 -3.07
CA LEU A 131 13.76 28.23 -2.08
C LEU A 131 14.16 27.73 -0.69
N LYS A 132 14.39 26.42 -0.55
CA LYS A 132 14.82 25.75 0.71
C LYS A 132 13.89 26.04 1.89
N VAL A 133 12.59 26.25 1.62
CA VAL A 133 11.58 26.36 2.65
C VAL A 133 11.49 25.00 3.36
N PRO A 134 11.47 24.95 4.70
CA PRO A 134 11.28 23.68 5.41
C PRO A 134 10.03 22.95 4.93
N ALA A 135 10.15 21.67 4.62
CA ALA A 135 9.08 20.87 4.03
C ALA A 135 7.79 20.90 4.84
N PHE A 136 7.92 20.82 6.17
CA PHE A 136 6.79 20.92 7.11
C PHE A 136 6.00 22.23 6.93
N ILE A 137 6.69 23.37 6.82
CA ILE A 137 6.03 24.69 6.68
C ILE A 137 5.32 24.80 5.33
N ALA A 138 6.02 24.42 4.24
CA ALA A 138 5.47 24.51 2.90
C ALA A 138 4.22 23.62 2.73
N THR A 139 4.27 22.39 3.25
CA THR A 139 3.15 21.44 3.13
C THR A 139 2.01 21.77 4.10
N LEU A 140 2.29 22.28 5.29
CA LEU A 140 1.26 22.77 6.21
C LEU A 140 0.49 23.96 5.62
N ALA A 141 1.20 24.92 5.03
CA ALA A 141 0.57 26.02 4.29
C ALA A 141 -0.29 25.49 3.13
N GLY A 142 0.23 24.52 2.36
CA GLY A 142 -0.52 23.84 1.31
C GLY A 142 -1.77 23.14 1.82
N MET A 143 -1.69 22.46 2.97
CA MET A 143 -2.83 21.80 3.60
C MET A 143 -3.99 22.77 3.83
N TYR A 144 -3.73 23.92 4.44
CA TYR A 144 -4.78 24.92 4.68
C TYR A 144 -5.27 25.56 3.39
N ALA A 145 -4.35 25.91 2.47
CA ALA A 145 -4.72 26.53 1.20
C ALA A 145 -5.64 25.61 0.37
N PHE A 146 -5.26 24.34 0.16
CA PHE A 146 -6.06 23.42 -0.62
C PHE A 146 -7.33 22.96 0.09
N ARG A 147 -7.35 22.96 1.43
CA ARG A 147 -8.59 22.76 2.20
C ARG A 147 -9.57 23.90 1.98
N GLY A 148 -9.09 25.15 2.04
CA GLY A 148 -9.89 26.34 1.74
C GLY A 148 -10.40 26.35 0.29
N LEU A 149 -9.50 26.08 -0.67
CA LEU A 149 -9.87 26.01 -2.09
C LEU A 149 -10.89 24.90 -2.38
N THR A 150 -10.83 23.79 -1.67
CA THR A 150 -11.85 22.72 -1.80
C THR A 150 -13.23 23.22 -1.41
N ASN A 151 -13.35 23.95 -0.29
CA ASN A 151 -14.62 24.55 0.13
C ASN A 151 -15.14 25.54 -0.92
N VAL A 152 -14.28 26.35 -1.52
CA VAL A 152 -14.67 27.28 -2.59
C VAL A 152 -15.16 26.54 -3.84
N VAL A 153 -14.45 25.48 -4.28
CA VAL A 153 -14.79 24.70 -5.47
C VAL A 153 -16.11 23.92 -5.30
N LEU A 154 -16.40 23.47 -4.07
CA LEU A 154 -17.61 22.71 -3.74
C LEU A 154 -18.76 23.60 -3.23
N ASP A 155 -18.54 24.89 -3.03
CA ASP A 155 -19.48 25.79 -2.37
C ASP A 155 -19.99 25.26 -1.01
N GLY A 156 -19.08 24.59 -0.28
CA GLY A 156 -19.38 23.95 1.00
C GLY A 156 -20.28 22.71 0.93
N MET A 157 -20.72 22.30 -0.26
CA MET A 157 -21.69 21.22 -0.46
C MET A 157 -21.02 19.96 -1.03
N ARG A 158 -21.74 18.85 -0.92
CA ARG A 158 -21.35 17.58 -1.55
C ARG A 158 -21.71 17.59 -3.04
N VAL A 159 -20.79 17.11 -3.87
CA VAL A 159 -21.01 16.88 -5.30
C VAL A 159 -21.01 15.39 -5.57
N ASP A 160 -22.12 14.84 -6.06
CA ASP A 160 -22.28 13.42 -6.37
C ASP A 160 -21.94 13.11 -7.82
N VAL A 161 -21.35 11.92 -8.03
CA VAL A 161 -20.97 11.41 -9.36
C VAL A 161 -21.82 10.20 -9.70
N SER A 162 -22.46 10.24 -10.87
CA SER A 162 -23.35 9.17 -11.38
C SER A 162 -22.73 8.34 -12.53
N ASN A 163 -21.51 8.67 -12.99
CA ASN A 163 -20.89 7.94 -14.09
C ASN A 163 -20.56 6.49 -13.69
N GLN A 164 -21.36 5.55 -14.16
CA GLN A 164 -21.28 4.14 -13.76
C GLN A 164 -19.92 3.51 -14.10
N THR A 165 -19.34 3.81 -15.26
CA THR A 165 -18.04 3.26 -15.68
C THR A 165 -16.92 3.69 -14.72
N PHE A 166 -16.92 4.97 -14.32
CA PHE A 166 -15.99 5.49 -13.33
C PHE A 166 -16.15 4.79 -11.97
N LEU A 167 -17.38 4.66 -11.50
CA LEU A 167 -17.69 4.00 -10.23
C LEU A 167 -17.30 2.52 -10.23
N ASP A 168 -17.48 1.84 -11.37
CA ASP A 168 -17.14 0.41 -11.50
C ASP A 168 -15.63 0.17 -11.54
N LEU A 169 -14.88 1.03 -12.23
CA LEU A 169 -13.43 0.86 -12.37
C LEU A 169 -12.64 1.23 -11.13
N PHE A 170 -13.07 2.25 -10.39
CA PHE A 170 -12.30 2.83 -9.28
C PHE A 170 -12.99 2.71 -7.92
N GLY A 171 -14.29 2.46 -7.90
CA GLY A 171 -15.10 2.45 -6.69
C GLY A 171 -15.24 1.08 -6.01
N ASN A 172 -16.26 0.98 -5.16
CA ASN A 172 -16.65 -0.22 -4.42
C ASN A 172 -18.12 -0.60 -4.71
N GLY A 173 -18.58 -0.39 -5.95
CA GLY A 173 -19.91 -0.76 -6.40
C GLY A 173 -20.09 -2.28 -6.52
N LYS A 174 -21.31 -2.73 -6.86
CA LYS A 174 -21.58 -4.16 -7.12
C LYS A 174 -20.76 -4.71 -8.29
N THR A 175 -20.45 -3.88 -9.27
CA THR A 175 -19.71 -4.18 -10.50
C THR A 175 -18.22 -3.87 -10.41
N SER A 176 -17.75 -3.28 -9.30
CA SER A 176 -16.31 -3.02 -9.04
C SER A 176 -15.52 -4.27 -8.65
N TYR A 177 -16.06 -5.43 -8.88
CA TYR A 177 -15.43 -6.73 -8.66
C TYR A 177 -15.33 -7.51 -9.96
N LEU A 178 -14.24 -8.26 -10.10
CA LEU A 178 -14.04 -9.10 -11.29
C LEU A 178 -15.18 -10.13 -11.40
N LYS A 179 -15.81 -10.14 -12.56
CA LYS A 179 -16.89 -11.12 -12.85
C LYS A 179 -16.36 -12.54 -12.80
N ASP A 180 -17.21 -13.48 -12.43
CA ASP A 180 -16.85 -14.90 -12.41
C ASP A 180 -16.93 -15.51 -13.83
N PHE A 181 -15.85 -15.35 -14.60
CA PHE A 181 -15.75 -15.88 -15.97
C PHE A 181 -15.68 -17.40 -15.99
N VAL A 182 -14.99 -18.03 -15.03
CA VAL A 182 -14.82 -19.48 -14.96
C VAL A 182 -16.18 -20.15 -14.73
N ARG A 183 -17.00 -19.56 -13.86
CA ARG A 183 -18.36 -20.05 -13.63
C ARG A 183 -19.24 -19.93 -14.89
N GLY A 184 -19.07 -18.88 -15.68
CA GLY A 184 -19.76 -18.71 -16.96
C GLY A 184 -19.31 -19.70 -18.04
N TRP A 185 -18.04 -20.09 -18.05
CA TRP A 185 -17.49 -21.04 -19.04
C TRP A 185 -17.79 -22.50 -18.71
N PHE A 186 -18.00 -22.84 -17.43
CA PHE A 186 -18.26 -24.18 -16.95
C PHE A 186 -19.62 -24.27 -16.21
N PRO A 187 -20.77 -24.35 -16.91
CA PRO A 187 -22.08 -24.39 -16.27
C PRO A 187 -22.26 -25.53 -15.26
N GLY A 188 -21.51 -26.62 -15.42
CA GLY A 188 -21.50 -27.75 -14.48
C GLY A 188 -21.03 -27.38 -13.07
N LEU A 189 -20.18 -26.33 -12.93
CA LEU A 189 -19.75 -25.80 -11.62
C LEU A 189 -20.92 -25.23 -10.81
N GLU A 190 -21.98 -24.78 -11.47
CA GLU A 190 -23.17 -24.26 -10.80
C GLU A 190 -23.89 -25.35 -10.00
N ASN A 191 -23.89 -26.57 -10.52
CA ASN A 191 -24.46 -27.73 -9.81
C ASN A 191 -23.61 -28.15 -8.60
N ILE A 192 -22.29 -28.00 -8.69
CA ILE A 192 -21.37 -28.32 -7.58
C ILE A 192 -21.44 -27.25 -6.48
N LEU A 193 -21.63 -25.99 -6.86
CA LEU A 193 -21.72 -24.85 -5.94
C LEU A 193 -23.13 -24.58 -5.38
N LYS A 194 -24.07 -25.53 -5.58
CA LYS A 194 -25.39 -25.44 -4.96
C LYS A 194 -25.31 -25.65 -3.45
N LYS A 195 -26.24 -25.02 -2.73
CA LYS A 195 -26.39 -25.16 -1.25
C LYS A 195 -26.58 -26.61 -0.80
N ASP A 196 -27.07 -27.47 -1.69
CA ASP A 196 -27.34 -28.88 -1.42
C ASP A 196 -26.08 -29.74 -1.33
N ASN A 197 -24.93 -29.23 -1.74
CA ASN A 197 -23.65 -29.88 -1.55
C ASN A 197 -23.15 -29.67 -0.11
N VAL A 198 -23.64 -30.46 0.83
CA VAL A 198 -23.39 -30.36 2.26
C VAL A 198 -21.89 -30.31 2.61
N LYS A 199 -21.05 -31.09 1.92
CA LYS A 199 -19.60 -31.12 2.18
C LYS A 199 -18.94 -29.79 1.81
N LEU A 200 -19.28 -29.23 0.66
CA LEU A 200 -18.71 -27.98 0.18
C LEU A 200 -19.31 -26.79 0.93
N ALA A 201 -20.60 -26.85 1.27
CA ALA A 201 -21.27 -25.85 2.11
C ALA A 201 -20.66 -25.76 3.51
N ASN A 202 -20.29 -26.90 4.11
CA ASN A 202 -19.60 -26.91 5.41
C ASN A 202 -18.18 -26.35 5.33
N PHE A 203 -17.48 -26.50 4.19
CA PHE A 203 -16.13 -25.99 3.99
C PHE A 203 -16.11 -24.47 3.68
N ILE A 204 -16.96 -24.03 2.76
CA ILE A 204 -17.03 -22.62 2.31
C ILE A 204 -17.88 -21.79 3.27
N GLY A 205 -18.84 -22.39 3.91
CA GLY A 205 -19.92 -21.78 4.69
C GLY A 205 -21.21 -21.67 3.88
N PRO A 206 -22.37 -22.04 4.49
CA PRO A 206 -23.66 -22.13 3.78
C PRO A 206 -24.14 -20.79 3.23
N ASN A 207 -23.66 -19.67 3.79
CA ASN A 207 -24.01 -18.31 3.37
C ASN A 207 -23.14 -17.80 2.20
N TYR A 208 -22.01 -18.46 1.92
CA TYR A 208 -21.02 -18.00 0.94
C TYR A 208 -20.97 -18.84 -0.34
N ILE A 209 -21.41 -20.11 -0.28
CA ILE A 209 -21.28 -21.05 -1.40
C ILE A 209 -21.95 -20.56 -2.69
N ALA A 210 -23.16 -20.01 -2.58
CA ALA A 210 -23.91 -19.49 -3.73
C ALA A 210 -23.26 -18.26 -4.39
N LYS A 211 -22.45 -17.51 -3.63
CA LYS A 211 -21.78 -16.28 -4.07
C LYS A 211 -20.28 -16.50 -4.31
N PHE A 212 -19.80 -17.71 -4.18
CA PHE A 212 -18.38 -18.03 -4.30
C PHE A 212 -17.87 -17.77 -5.72
N ASN A 213 -16.87 -16.89 -5.85
CA ASN A 213 -16.28 -16.49 -7.11
C ASN A 213 -15.09 -17.39 -7.44
N VAL A 214 -15.31 -18.33 -8.39
CA VAL A 214 -14.31 -19.32 -8.78
C VAL A 214 -13.13 -18.67 -9.51
N THR A 215 -13.39 -17.67 -10.35
CA THR A 215 -12.34 -16.93 -11.06
C THR A 215 -11.37 -16.27 -10.08
N CYS A 216 -11.89 -15.65 -9.03
CA CYS A 216 -11.06 -15.04 -7.99
C CYS A 216 -10.17 -16.08 -7.30
N MET A 217 -10.72 -17.23 -6.90
CA MET A 217 -9.96 -18.30 -6.27
C MET A 217 -8.88 -18.84 -7.20
N ALA A 218 -9.19 -19.04 -8.49
CA ALA A 218 -8.23 -19.50 -9.49
C ALA A 218 -7.06 -18.52 -9.67
N ILE A 219 -7.33 -17.22 -9.73
CA ILE A 219 -6.29 -16.18 -9.83
C ILE A 219 -5.32 -16.26 -8.66
N PHE A 220 -5.81 -16.33 -7.42
CA PHE A 220 -4.95 -16.40 -6.24
C PHE A 220 -4.20 -17.73 -6.14
N LEU A 221 -4.80 -18.81 -6.57
CA LEU A 221 -4.17 -20.12 -6.60
C LEU A 221 -3.03 -20.16 -7.63
N ILE A 222 -3.26 -19.63 -8.83
CA ILE A 222 -2.23 -19.48 -9.86
C ILE A 222 -1.11 -18.55 -9.35
N ALA A 223 -1.45 -17.43 -8.73
CA ALA A 223 -0.47 -16.50 -8.16
C ALA A 223 0.39 -17.17 -7.08
N ALA A 224 -0.21 -17.97 -6.19
CA ALA A 224 0.51 -18.73 -5.17
C ALA A 224 1.45 -19.77 -5.77
N ILE A 225 1.01 -20.50 -6.81
CA ILE A 225 1.84 -21.48 -7.53
C ILE A 225 3.00 -20.78 -8.23
N VAL A 226 2.74 -19.72 -8.99
CA VAL A 226 3.77 -18.96 -9.71
C VAL A 226 4.80 -18.39 -8.70
N PHE A 227 4.33 -17.82 -7.60
CA PHE A 227 5.21 -17.32 -6.53
C PHE A 227 6.09 -18.44 -5.96
N ALA A 228 5.50 -19.59 -5.63
CA ALA A 228 6.24 -20.74 -5.11
C ALA A 228 7.29 -21.25 -6.11
N VAL A 229 6.92 -21.40 -7.38
CA VAL A 229 7.84 -21.83 -8.45
C VAL A 229 9.01 -20.84 -8.60
N LEU A 230 8.75 -19.54 -8.70
CA LEU A 230 9.78 -18.52 -8.82
C LEU A 230 10.74 -18.49 -7.61
N ARG A 231 10.20 -18.70 -6.42
CA ARG A 231 11.01 -18.77 -5.18
C ARG A 231 11.85 -20.04 -5.13
N ILE A 232 11.30 -21.17 -5.47
CA ILE A 232 12.00 -22.47 -5.48
C ILE A 232 13.09 -22.48 -6.56
N THR A 233 12.82 -22.00 -7.77
CA THR A 233 13.81 -21.92 -8.85
C THR A 233 14.98 -21.01 -8.46
N LYS A 234 14.68 -19.85 -7.83
CA LYS A 234 15.72 -18.97 -7.27
C LYS A 234 16.54 -19.65 -6.19
N LEU A 235 15.89 -20.42 -5.30
CA LEU A 235 16.55 -21.16 -4.23
C LEU A 235 17.49 -22.22 -4.78
N ILE A 236 17.03 -22.99 -5.78
CA ILE A 236 17.86 -24.01 -6.46
C ILE A 236 19.09 -23.37 -7.10
N LYS A 237 18.91 -22.22 -7.78
CA LYS A 237 20.01 -21.47 -8.38
C LYS A 237 21.02 -20.99 -7.34
N GLN A 238 20.54 -20.44 -6.20
CA GLN A 238 21.38 -20.01 -5.10
C GLN A 238 22.15 -21.19 -4.45
N LYS A 239 21.49 -22.35 -4.31
CA LYS A 239 22.11 -23.56 -3.78
C LYS A 239 23.22 -24.07 -4.70
N LYS A 240 23.01 -24.08 -6.02
CA LYS A 240 24.04 -24.44 -7.01
C LYS A 240 25.26 -23.53 -6.99
N LEU A 241 25.05 -22.23 -6.69
CA LEU A 241 26.13 -21.23 -6.60
C LEU A 241 26.80 -21.18 -5.21
N GLY A 242 26.41 -22.04 -4.25
CA GLY A 242 26.98 -22.05 -2.90
C GLY A 242 26.63 -20.84 -2.02
N ILE A 243 25.72 -19.96 -2.47
CA ILE A 243 25.34 -18.72 -1.78
C ILE A 243 24.00 -18.80 -1.06
N ALA A 244 23.40 -19.99 -0.97
CA ALA A 244 22.11 -20.17 -0.34
C ALA A 244 22.20 -19.95 1.18
N LYS A 245 21.52 -18.91 1.68
CA LYS A 245 21.27 -18.71 3.11
C LYS A 245 20.18 -19.68 3.55
N SER A 246 20.35 -20.36 4.70
CA SER A 246 19.38 -21.25 5.37
C SER A 246 18.19 -21.73 4.50
N VAL A 247 18.38 -22.80 3.75
CA VAL A 247 17.39 -23.40 2.85
C VAL A 247 16.04 -23.66 3.55
N PRO A 248 16.02 -24.25 4.79
CA PRO A 248 14.76 -24.53 5.48
C PRO A 248 13.94 -23.26 5.75
N ALA A 249 14.58 -22.18 6.19
CA ALA A 249 13.87 -20.93 6.48
C ALA A 249 13.26 -20.29 5.20
N GLN A 250 13.92 -20.44 4.05
CA GLN A 250 13.37 -19.96 2.78
C GLN A 250 12.18 -20.81 2.31
N ILE A 251 12.22 -22.13 2.49
CA ILE A 251 11.09 -23.02 2.18
C ILE A 251 9.90 -22.69 3.08
N ILE A 252 10.11 -22.62 4.40
CA ILE A 252 9.06 -22.28 5.36
C ILE A 252 8.43 -20.93 5.01
N SER A 253 9.22 -19.89 4.73
CA SER A 253 8.70 -18.59 4.36
C SER A 253 7.89 -18.63 3.04
N THR A 254 8.30 -19.47 2.08
CA THR A 254 7.58 -19.63 0.82
C THR A 254 6.22 -20.29 1.02
N VAL A 255 6.19 -21.35 1.85
CA VAL A 255 4.93 -22.05 2.19
C VAL A 255 3.98 -21.13 2.93
N ILE A 256 4.46 -20.38 3.92
CA ILE A 256 3.64 -19.43 4.69
C ILE A 256 3.04 -18.36 3.76
N ILE A 257 3.84 -17.76 2.88
CA ILE A 257 3.35 -16.72 1.96
C ILE A 257 2.36 -17.31 0.95
N ALA A 258 2.63 -18.48 0.39
CA ALA A 258 1.71 -19.14 -0.53
C ALA A 258 0.38 -19.50 0.16
N ALA A 259 0.42 -20.03 1.39
CA ALA A 259 -0.78 -20.32 2.17
C ALA A 259 -1.58 -19.05 2.48
N LEU A 260 -0.90 -17.94 2.79
CA LEU A 260 -1.54 -16.65 3.05
C LEU A 260 -2.20 -16.08 1.79
N LEU A 261 -1.57 -16.21 0.63
CA LEU A 261 -2.16 -15.82 -0.66
C LEU A 261 -3.44 -16.63 -0.94
N VAL A 262 -3.40 -17.94 -0.76
CA VAL A 262 -4.57 -18.82 -0.93
C VAL A 262 -5.67 -18.46 0.05
N TRP A 263 -5.34 -18.20 1.32
CA TRP A 263 -6.29 -17.81 2.34
C TRP A 263 -6.98 -16.47 2.03
N VAL A 264 -6.21 -15.46 1.62
CA VAL A 264 -6.77 -14.16 1.20
C VAL A 264 -7.66 -14.33 -0.03
N GLY A 265 -7.21 -15.10 -1.03
CA GLY A 265 -7.99 -15.42 -2.20
C GLY A 265 -9.31 -16.12 -1.88
N PHE A 266 -9.28 -17.05 -0.93
CA PHE A 266 -10.47 -17.72 -0.43
C PHE A 266 -11.45 -16.73 0.22
N LYS A 267 -10.96 -15.81 1.07
CA LYS A 267 -11.79 -14.77 1.68
C LYS A 267 -12.45 -13.85 0.65
N PHE A 268 -11.71 -13.44 -0.37
CA PHE A 268 -12.27 -12.65 -1.48
C PHE A 268 -13.29 -13.44 -2.29
N ALA A 269 -12.98 -14.70 -2.61
CA ALA A 269 -13.88 -15.57 -3.35
C ALA A 269 -15.22 -15.80 -2.61
N CYS A 270 -15.20 -15.87 -1.29
CA CYS A 270 -16.41 -16.00 -0.46
C CYS A 270 -17.28 -14.73 -0.44
N TYR A 271 -16.70 -13.55 -0.81
CA TYR A 271 -17.45 -12.30 -0.81
C TYR A 271 -17.30 -11.60 -2.15
N ARG A 272 -18.09 -11.31 -2.98
CA ARG A 272 -18.07 -10.56 -4.27
C ARG A 272 -16.91 -10.87 -5.23
N GLY A 273 -15.80 -11.46 -4.82
CA GLY A 273 -14.64 -11.77 -5.66
C GLY A 273 -13.51 -10.75 -5.56
N PHE A 274 -12.70 -10.63 -6.62
CA PHE A 274 -11.51 -9.78 -6.67
C PHE A 274 -11.86 -8.30 -6.86
N PRO A 275 -11.57 -7.39 -5.90
CA PRO A 275 -11.84 -5.97 -6.03
C PRO A 275 -10.93 -5.33 -7.10
N LEU A 276 -11.51 -4.59 -8.06
CA LEU A 276 -10.75 -3.94 -9.14
C LEU A 276 -9.77 -2.87 -8.62
N VAL A 277 -10.08 -2.24 -7.48
CA VAL A 277 -9.15 -1.29 -6.82
C VAL A 277 -7.78 -1.90 -6.53
N LEU A 278 -7.69 -3.22 -6.30
CA LEU A 278 -6.41 -3.90 -6.10
C LEU A 278 -5.51 -3.86 -7.33
N ILE A 279 -6.08 -3.79 -8.54
CA ILE A 279 -5.30 -3.64 -9.78
C ILE A 279 -4.57 -2.30 -9.77
N TRP A 280 -5.29 -1.23 -9.40
CA TRP A 280 -4.71 0.11 -9.30
C TRP A 280 -3.64 0.20 -8.21
N ILE A 281 -3.91 -0.39 -7.04
CA ILE A 281 -2.93 -0.47 -5.95
C ILE A 281 -1.68 -1.25 -6.40
N ALA A 282 -1.85 -2.42 -7.01
CA ALA A 282 -0.74 -3.24 -7.47
C ALA A 282 0.09 -2.53 -8.56
N LEU A 283 -0.58 -1.83 -9.50
CA LEU A 283 0.07 -1.04 -10.53
C LEU A 283 0.91 0.08 -9.91
N VAL A 284 0.35 0.87 -9.01
CA VAL A 284 1.06 1.96 -8.34
C VAL A 284 2.24 1.44 -7.52
N LEU A 285 2.00 0.44 -6.67
CA LEU A 285 3.08 -0.16 -5.86
C LEU A 285 4.17 -0.78 -6.73
N GLY A 286 3.80 -1.40 -7.85
CA GLY A 286 4.73 -1.96 -8.83
C GLY A 286 5.59 -0.89 -9.49
N ILE A 287 4.98 0.19 -10.00
CA ILE A 287 5.68 1.34 -10.60
C ILE A 287 6.59 1.99 -9.56
N CYS A 288 6.08 2.32 -8.39
CA CYS A 288 6.85 2.95 -7.33
C CYS A 288 8.02 2.06 -6.86
N ASN A 289 7.81 0.76 -6.74
CA ASN A 289 8.86 -0.19 -6.40
C ASN A 289 9.92 -0.29 -7.51
N TYR A 290 9.51 -0.27 -8.77
CA TYR A 290 10.44 -0.23 -9.91
C TYR A 290 11.25 1.07 -9.91
N VAL A 291 10.60 2.22 -9.73
CA VAL A 291 11.26 3.53 -9.67
C VAL A 291 12.28 3.58 -8.54
N THR A 292 11.90 3.17 -7.33
CA THR A 292 12.80 3.24 -6.17
C THR A 292 13.99 2.30 -6.26
N ASN A 293 13.85 1.12 -6.87
CA ASN A 293 14.93 0.12 -6.90
C ASN A 293 15.79 0.15 -8.18
N ASN A 294 15.21 0.52 -9.33
CA ASN A 294 15.86 0.35 -10.64
C ASN A 294 16.20 1.67 -11.35
N VAL A 295 15.49 2.77 -11.04
CA VAL A 295 15.73 4.06 -11.70
C VAL A 295 16.81 4.85 -10.95
N ARG A 296 17.58 5.68 -11.67
CA ARG A 296 18.62 6.54 -11.07
C ARG A 296 18.05 7.44 -9.97
N MET A 297 16.88 8.06 -10.25
CA MET A 297 16.24 8.96 -9.31
C MET A 297 15.86 8.23 -8.01
N GLY A 298 15.38 6.98 -8.08
CA GLY A 298 15.11 6.17 -6.89
C GLY A 298 16.36 5.97 -6.02
N ARG A 299 17.50 5.65 -6.63
CA ARG A 299 18.79 5.53 -5.90
C ARG A 299 19.23 6.86 -5.27
N HIS A 300 18.97 7.99 -5.95
CA HIS A 300 19.25 9.32 -5.40
C HIS A 300 18.38 9.63 -4.16
N LEU A 301 17.09 9.18 -4.12
CA LEU A 301 16.26 9.32 -2.92
C LEU A 301 16.92 8.69 -1.68
N TYR A 302 17.43 7.45 -1.83
CA TYR A 302 18.14 6.77 -0.75
C TYR A 302 19.47 7.43 -0.40
N ALA A 303 20.22 7.89 -1.40
CA ALA A 303 21.52 8.53 -1.19
C ALA A 303 21.37 9.84 -0.42
N VAL A 304 20.45 10.70 -0.84
CA VAL A 304 20.15 11.99 -0.20
C VAL A 304 19.72 11.79 1.25
N GLY A 305 18.79 10.87 1.50
CA GLY A 305 18.33 10.61 2.86
C GLY A 305 19.36 9.88 3.74
N GLY A 306 20.32 9.20 3.13
CA GLY A 306 21.45 8.59 3.87
C GLY A 306 22.46 9.62 4.36
N ASN A 307 22.90 10.50 3.48
CA ASN A 307 23.78 11.64 3.76
C ASN A 307 23.69 12.63 2.61
N GLU A 308 22.95 13.72 2.82
CA GLU A 308 22.70 14.76 1.84
C GLU A 308 23.99 15.40 1.34
N LYS A 309 24.91 15.74 2.26
CA LYS A 309 26.16 16.39 1.92
C LYS A 309 27.11 15.49 1.11
N ALA A 310 27.16 14.21 1.44
CA ALA A 310 27.94 13.23 0.66
C ALA A 310 27.32 13.01 -0.73
N ALA A 311 26.00 12.97 -0.85
CA ALA A 311 25.29 12.86 -2.12
C ALA A 311 25.55 14.09 -3.00
N GLU A 312 25.53 15.29 -2.46
CA GLU A 312 25.85 16.54 -3.16
C GLU A 312 27.28 16.53 -3.69
N LEU A 313 28.25 16.18 -2.85
CA LEU A 313 29.67 16.06 -3.24
C LEU A 313 29.89 15.00 -4.32
N SER A 314 29.02 13.98 -4.38
CA SER A 314 29.00 12.96 -5.45
C SER A 314 28.29 13.42 -6.72
N GLY A 315 27.91 14.70 -6.83
CA GLY A 315 27.27 15.29 -8.02
C GLY A 315 25.76 15.11 -8.11
N VAL A 316 25.09 14.64 -7.06
CA VAL A 316 23.64 14.51 -7.03
C VAL A 316 23.01 15.91 -6.86
N LYS A 317 22.15 16.31 -7.80
CA LYS A 317 21.38 17.57 -7.71
C LYS A 317 20.24 17.43 -6.71
N ILE A 318 20.49 17.75 -5.44
CA ILE A 318 19.57 17.56 -4.31
C ILE A 318 18.19 18.18 -4.58
N GLY A 319 18.15 19.43 -5.09
CA GLY A 319 16.88 20.10 -5.41
C GLY A 319 16.01 19.33 -6.40
N ASN A 320 16.61 18.64 -7.40
CA ASN A 320 15.82 17.84 -8.34
C ASN A 320 15.25 16.59 -7.69
N VAL A 321 15.93 16.04 -6.68
CA VAL A 321 15.48 14.85 -5.93
C VAL A 321 14.28 15.22 -5.07
N TYR A 322 14.34 16.32 -4.34
CA TYR A 322 13.20 16.83 -3.57
C TYR A 322 12.02 17.15 -4.49
N TRP A 323 12.25 17.93 -5.54
CA TRP A 323 11.20 18.31 -6.49
C TRP A 323 10.48 17.08 -7.07
N PHE A 324 11.24 16.07 -7.48
CA PHE A 324 10.69 14.81 -7.98
C PHE A 324 9.83 14.09 -6.94
N ALA A 325 10.29 13.98 -5.69
CA ALA A 325 9.55 13.32 -4.63
C ALA A 325 8.18 13.98 -4.39
N TYR A 326 8.16 15.32 -4.32
CA TYR A 326 6.92 16.07 -4.12
C TYR A 326 5.99 16.06 -5.35
N ALA A 327 6.52 16.08 -6.56
CA ALA A 327 5.72 15.93 -7.78
C ALA A 327 5.02 14.56 -7.83
N ILE A 328 5.73 13.49 -7.45
CA ILE A 328 5.16 12.14 -7.41
C ILE A 328 4.10 12.01 -6.32
N ILE A 329 4.33 12.50 -5.11
CA ILE A 329 3.31 12.37 -4.06
C ILE A 329 2.07 13.19 -4.39
N GLY A 330 2.21 14.36 -5.03
CA GLY A 330 1.06 15.13 -5.52
C GLY A 330 0.28 14.37 -6.60
N MET A 331 0.95 13.70 -7.53
CA MET A 331 0.28 12.84 -8.52
C MET A 331 -0.41 11.65 -7.86
N MET A 332 0.19 11.04 -6.82
CA MET A 332 -0.45 9.99 -6.02
C MET A 332 -1.66 10.51 -5.25
N ALA A 333 -1.62 11.76 -4.77
CA ALA A 333 -2.79 12.41 -4.16
C ALA A 333 -3.93 12.58 -5.17
N GLY A 334 -3.63 12.96 -6.43
CA GLY A 334 -4.61 12.97 -7.50
C GLY A 334 -5.27 11.61 -7.74
N LEU A 335 -4.49 10.53 -7.79
CA LEU A 335 -5.01 9.18 -7.94
C LEU A 335 -5.81 8.72 -6.71
N ALA A 336 -5.35 9.04 -5.51
CA ALA A 336 -6.11 8.78 -4.29
C ALA A 336 -7.45 9.53 -4.29
N GLY A 337 -7.48 10.74 -4.86
CA GLY A 337 -8.71 11.51 -5.12
C GLY A 337 -9.69 10.77 -6.03
N VAL A 338 -9.20 10.17 -7.11
CA VAL A 338 -10.00 9.31 -8.02
C VAL A 338 -10.63 8.15 -7.24
N LEU A 339 -9.83 7.42 -6.46
CA LEU A 339 -10.31 6.28 -5.67
C LEU A 339 -11.32 6.70 -4.60
N THR A 340 -11.07 7.84 -3.94
CA THR A 340 -11.96 8.38 -2.90
C THR A 340 -13.29 8.84 -3.48
N ALA A 341 -13.29 9.61 -4.57
CA ALA A 341 -14.49 10.08 -5.23
C ALA A 341 -15.35 8.92 -5.78
N ALA A 342 -14.69 7.93 -6.39
CA ALA A 342 -15.39 6.75 -6.91
C ALA A 342 -16.00 5.89 -5.79
N ARG A 343 -15.25 5.68 -4.69
CA ARG A 343 -15.74 4.94 -3.53
C ARG A 343 -16.92 5.62 -2.84
N ALA A 344 -16.79 6.93 -2.62
CA ALA A 344 -17.82 7.72 -1.95
C ALA A 344 -18.99 8.09 -2.88
N LYS A 345 -18.87 7.81 -4.20
CA LYS A 345 -19.81 8.23 -5.26
C LYS A 345 -20.00 9.74 -5.32
N GLY A 346 -18.96 10.47 -5.01
CA GLY A 346 -18.95 11.91 -4.92
C GLY A 346 -17.91 12.39 -3.93
N ILE A 347 -17.91 13.67 -3.64
CA ILE A 347 -16.97 14.30 -2.71
C ILE A 347 -17.65 15.39 -1.90
N ASP A 348 -17.28 15.56 -0.66
CA ASP A 348 -17.61 16.70 0.17
C ASP A 348 -16.34 17.26 0.83
N PRO A 349 -16.37 18.49 1.40
CA PRO A 349 -15.17 19.14 1.93
C PRO A 349 -14.47 18.42 3.09
N VAL A 350 -15.12 17.48 3.76
CA VAL A 350 -14.56 16.76 4.91
C VAL A 350 -13.63 15.62 4.49
N TYR A 351 -13.78 15.12 3.24
CA TYR A 351 -12.90 14.05 2.77
C TYR A 351 -11.43 14.45 2.75
N GLY A 352 -10.57 13.46 2.84
CA GLY A 352 -9.12 13.65 2.88
C GLY A 352 -8.57 14.09 4.25
N GLU A 353 -9.41 14.33 5.24
CA GLU A 353 -8.96 14.69 6.59
C GLU A 353 -8.30 13.48 7.27
N GLY A 354 -7.05 13.65 7.70
CA GLY A 354 -6.25 12.60 8.33
C GLY A 354 -5.59 11.61 7.37
N TYR A 355 -5.78 11.73 6.04
CA TYR A 355 -5.16 10.84 5.06
C TYR A 355 -3.63 10.94 5.05
N GLU A 356 -3.09 12.10 5.36
CA GLU A 356 -1.65 12.31 5.57
C GLU A 356 -1.13 11.43 6.71
N MET A 357 -1.86 11.38 7.83
CA MET A 357 -1.47 10.56 8.97
C MET A 357 -1.53 9.06 8.66
N ASP A 358 -2.51 8.62 7.87
CA ASP A 358 -2.63 7.25 7.42
C ASP A 358 -1.45 6.84 6.54
N ALA A 359 -1.06 7.70 5.59
CA ALA A 359 0.09 7.46 4.71
C ALA A 359 1.41 7.43 5.49
N ILE A 360 1.60 8.37 6.44
CA ILE A 360 2.78 8.42 7.31
C ILE A 360 2.87 7.17 8.17
N ALA A 361 1.75 6.81 8.84
CA ALA A 361 1.69 5.62 9.67
C ALA A 361 2.02 4.35 8.88
N ALA A 362 1.46 4.20 7.67
CA ALA A 362 1.75 3.06 6.79
C ALA A 362 3.24 2.96 6.43
N CYS A 363 3.91 4.09 6.19
CA CYS A 363 5.34 4.13 5.91
C CYS A 363 6.19 3.68 7.10
N PHE A 364 5.92 4.21 8.29
CA PHE A 364 6.71 3.89 9.49
C PHE A 364 6.45 2.48 10.00
N ILE A 365 5.21 2.03 10.01
CA ILE A 365 4.85 0.63 10.31
C ILE A 365 5.50 -0.31 9.29
N GLY A 366 5.56 0.10 8.02
CA GLY A 366 6.25 -0.60 6.94
C GLY A 366 7.76 -0.62 7.05
N GLY A 367 8.35 0.03 8.07
CA GLY A 367 9.78 0.02 8.38
C GLY A 367 10.58 1.12 7.68
N ALA A 368 9.95 2.22 7.26
CA ALA A 368 10.66 3.40 6.81
C ALA A 368 11.35 4.09 8.00
N SER A 369 12.53 4.66 7.76
CA SER A 369 13.25 5.42 8.78
C SER A 369 12.73 6.85 8.87
N ALA A 370 12.47 7.34 10.07
CA ALA A 370 12.10 8.74 10.32
C ALA A 370 13.22 9.75 9.94
N TYR A 371 14.46 9.27 9.81
CA TYR A 371 15.61 10.08 9.37
C TYR A 371 15.90 9.97 7.87
N GLY A 372 15.05 9.26 7.12
CA GLY A 372 15.27 9.00 5.70
C GLY A 372 16.28 7.90 5.38
N GLY A 373 16.63 7.76 4.13
CA GLY A 373 17.66 6.85 3.61
C GLY A 373 17.37 5.36 3.71
N SER A 374 16.28 4.95 4.35
CA SER A 374 15.87 3.54 4.42
C SER A 374 14.36 3.36 4.51
N GLY A 375 13.85 2.40 3.74
CA GLY A 375 12.44 2.05 3.64
C GLY A 375 12.20 1.19 2.40
N LYS A 376 11.10 0.45 2.39
CA LYS A 376 10.71 -0.40 1.24
C LYS A 376 9.22 -0.31 1.00
N ILE A 377 8.83 -0.17 -0.27
CA ILE A 377 7.42 -0.15 -0.67
C ILE A 377 6.69 -1.44 -0.25
N SER A 378 7.37 -2.59 -0.32
CA SER A 378 6.79 -3.87 0.11
C SER A 378 6.47 -3.96 1.61
N GLY A 379 7.00 -3.08 2.44
CA GLY A 379 6.72 -3.04 3.88
C GLY A 379 5.37 -2.39 4.21
N MET A 380 4.82 -1.56 3.33
CA MET A 380 3.64 -0.75 3.60
C MET A 380 2.29 -1.50 3.47
N ILE A 381 2.31 -2.78 3.07
CA ILE A 381 1.10 -3.55 2.75
C ILE A 381 0.29 -3.97 4.00
N ILE A 382 0.67 -3.55 5.21
CA ILE A 382 0.17 -4.13 6.47
C ILE A 382 -0.56 -3.10 7.33
N VAL A 383 -1.66 -2.50 6.87
CA VAL A 383 -2.51 -1.68 7.77
C VAL A 383 -3.98 -1.82 7.43
N GLY A 384 -4.75 -2.48 8.29
CA GLY A 384 -6.20 -2.51 8.24
C GLY A 384 -6.77 -2.76 9.64
N VAL A 385 -7.30 -1.72 10.30
CA VAL A 385 -8.00 -1.79 11.60
C VAL A 385 -9.31 -1.00 11.51
N ASP A 386 -10.32 -1.41 12.27
CA ASP A 386 -11.66 -0.81 12.35
C ASP A 386 -11.65 0.72 12.56
N ALA A 387 -12.51 1.44 11.84
CA ALA A 387 -12.51 2.89 11.72
C ALA A 387 -12.64 3.66 13.06
N ASN A 388 -13.37 3.13 14.03
CA ASN A 388 -13.63 3.82 15.30
C ASN A 388 -12.43 3.83 16.27
N TYR A 389 -11.58 2.80 16.20
CA TYR A 389 -10.37 2.70 17.01
C TYR A 389 -9.10 3.06 16.24
N GLN A 390 -9.22 3.26 14.92
CA GLN A 390 -8.07 3.57 14.05
C GLN A 390 -7.26 4.76 14.53
N LYS A 391 -7.91 5.86 14.90
CA LYS A 391 -7.20 7.11 15.31
C LYS A 391 -6.32 6.87 16.53
N VAL A 392 -6.82 6.16 17.54
CA VAL A 392 -6.06 5.87 18.77
C VAL A 392 -4.95 4.86 18.50
N VAL A 393 -5.25 3.77 17.80
CA VAL A 393 -4.26 2.72 17.46
C VAL A 393 -3.18 3.28 16.54
N LYS A 394 -3.55 4.09 15.52
CA LYS A 394 -2.59 4.74 14.63
C LYS A 394 -1.63 5.67 15.40
N GLY A 395 -2.14 6.47 16.32
CA GLY A 395 -1.33 7.35 17.17
C GLY A 395 -0.32 6.56 18.04
N ILE A 396 -0.78 5.53 18.71
CA ILE A 396 0.07 4.68 19.56
C ILE A 396 1.11 3.92 18.73
N VAL A 397 0.69 3.30 17.63
CA VAL A 397 1.60 2.53 16.76
C VAL A 397 2.63 3.43 16.09
N LEU A 398 2.23 4.63 15.63
CA LEU A 398 3.15 5.63 15.08
C LEU A 398 4.20 6.03 16.12
N LEU A 399 3.77 6.38 17.34
CA LEU A 399 4.67 6.74 18.43
C LEU A 399 5.65 5.62 18.74
N LEU A 400 5.18 4.38 18.87
CA LEU A 400 6.01 3.21 19.13
C LEU A 400 6.98 2.92 17.98
N ALA A 401 6.55 3.07 16.71
CA ALA A 401 7.39 2.86 15.54
C ALA A 401 8.55 3.86 15.49
N VAL A 402 8.25 5.14 15.71
CA VAL A 402 9.26 6.22 15.73
C VAL A 402 10.20 6.06 16.94
N LEU A 403 9.65 5.81 18.13
CA LEU A 403 10.44 5.58 19.34
C LEU A 403 11.42 4.41 19.15
N PHE A 404 10.95 3.31 18.55
CA PHE A 404 11.77 2.15 18.27
C PHE A 404 12.90 2.45 17.25
N ASP A 405 12.61 3.18 16.18
CA ASP A 405 13.64 3.60 15.20
C ASP A 405 14.70 4.49 15.86
N VAL A 406 14.29 5.45 16.70
CA VAL A 406 15.18 6.34 17.45
C VAL A 406 16.07 5.56 18.42
N LEU A 407 15.49 4.66 19.23
CA LEU A 407 16.23 3.86 20.21
C LEU A 407 17.19 2.85 19.53
N SER A 408 16.75 2.26 18.41
CA SER A 408 17.60 1.33 17.63
C SER A 408 18.83 2.01 17.06
N LYS A 409 18.72 3.29 16.66
CA LYS A 409 19.85 4.06 16.12
C LYS A 409 20.77 4.61 17.21
N ARG A 410 20.25 4.93 18.40
CA ARG A 410 21.09 5.32 19.56
C ARG A 410 22.04 4.21 19.99
N LYS A 411 21.63 2.94 19.87
CA LYS A 411 22.51 1.77 20.20
C LYS A 411 23.59 1.47 19.17
N LYS A 412 23.58 2.14 18.00
CA LYS A 412 24.58 1.95 16.94
C LYS A 412 25.63 3.05 16.86
N LYS A 413 25.49 4.11 17.65
CA LYS A 413 26.53 5.10 17.97
C LYS A 413 27.23 4.71 19.28
#